data_aa9df73df0b6c6a76feb3e0143860d52
#
_entry.id   aa9df73df0b6c6a76feb3e0143860d52
#
_cell.length_a   1.000
_cell.length_b   1.000
_cell.length_c   1.000
_cell.angle_alpha   90.00
_cell.angle_beta   90.00
_cell.angle_gamma   90.00
#
_symmetry.space_group_name_H-M   'P 1'
#
loop_
_entity.id
_entity.type
_entity.pdbx_description
1 polymer ?
#
loop_
_entity_poly.entity_id
_entity_poly.type
_entity_poly.pdbx_seq_one_letter_code
_entity_poly.pdbx_strand_id
1 'polypeptide(L)'
;MTPPLLYLASKSPRRHELLAQIGVTPAVIALELDEAPLPGEAPEDYARRVARDKAKAGRALLPAACTIPVLGADTLVTIDGRILGKPRDAADAVAMLRLLSGRTHRVLSAVALIGREERLALSVSEVSFRAIGEREACAYWASGEPADKAGGYAIQGLGALFVRELRGSYSGVMGLPLFETAQLL
;
A
#
# COMPACT_ATOMS: atom_id res chain seq x y z
N MET A 1 29.74 9.72 -5.00
CA MET A 1 28.27 9.60 -5.14
C MET A 1 27.65 10.38 -4.00
N THR A 2 26.70 11.27 -4.29
CA THR A 2 25.95 12.00 -3.25
C THR A 2 25.13 10.98 -2.45
N PRO A 3 25.12 11.01 -1.10
CA PRO A 3 24.31 10.09 -0.31
C PRO A 3 22.82 10.30 -0.62
N PRO A 4 22.00 9.25 -0.55
CA PRO A 4 20.56 9.39 -0.74
C PRO A 4 19.98 10.28 0.38
N LEU A 5 18.92 11.03 0.08
CA LEU A 5 18.22 11.84 1.08
C LEU A 5 17.24 11.01 1.91
N LEU A 6 16.88 9.82 1.46
CA LEU A 6 15.89 8.93 2.04
C LEU A 6 16.20 7.47 1.70
N TYR A 7 15.99 6.57 2.65
CA TYR A 7 15.85 5.14 2.37
C TYR A 7 14.37 4.73 2.32
N LEU A 8 14.03 3.86 1.38
CA LEU A 8 12.68 3.27 1.27
C LEU A 8 12.74 1.79 1.61
N ALA A 9 12.11 1.41 2.72
CA ALA A 9 11.98 0.04 3.18
C ALA A 9 10.79 -0.66 2.47
N SER A 10 10.91 -0.84 1.15
CA SER A 10 9.87 -1.46 0.33
C SER A 10 10.42 -1.97 -0.99
N LYS A 11 9.94 -3.18 -1.40
CA LYS A 11 10.21 -3.75 -2.73
C LYS A 11 9.24 -3.23 -3.82
N SER A 12 8.25 -2.40 -3.47
CA SER A 12 7.21 -1.93 -4.40
C SER A 12 7.74 -0.89 -5.39
N PRO A 13 7.78 -1.18 -6.71
CA PRO A 13 8.19 -0.19 -7.72
C PRO A 13 7.28 1.04 -7.71
N ARG A 14 5.99 0.86 -7.47
CA ARG A 14 5.01 1.96 -7.41
C ARG A 14 5.34 3.01 -6.36
N ARG A 15 5.81 2.59 -5.18
CA ARG A 15 6.21 3.53 -4.11
C ARG A 15 7.44 4.34 -4.51
N HIS A 16 8.37 3.72 -5.22
CA HIS A 16 9.52 4.43 -5.78
C HIS A 16 9.09 5.48 -6.82
N GLU A 17 8.20 5.09 -7.76
CA GLU A 17 7.65 5.98 -8.78
C GLU A 17 6.88 7.16 -8.16
N LEU A 18 6.07 6.90 -7.13
CA LEU A 18 5.31 7.93 -6.42
C LEU A 18 6.24 8.92 -5.69
N LEU A 19 7.32 8.45 -5.06
CA LEU A 19 8.32 9.35 -4.46
C LEU A 19 9.03 10.19 -5.53
N ALA A 20 9.33 9.61 -6.69
CA ALA A 20 9.95 10.34 -7.80
C ALA A 20 9.04 11.48 -8.32
N GLN A 21 7.70 11.34 -8.27
CA GLN A 21 6.76 12.40 -8.64
C GLN A 21 6.90 13.66 -7.78
N ILE A 22 7.33 13.51 -6.53
CA ILE A 22 7.58 14.65 -5.62
C ILE A 22 9.08 15.01 -5.52
N GLY A 23 9.88 14.56 -6.49
CA GLY A 23 11.30 14.90 -6.58
C GLY A 23 12.20 14.13 -5.60
N VAL A 24 11.71 13.08 -4.95
CA VAL A 24 12.47 12.27 -4.00
C VAL A 24 12.92 10.96 -4.67
N THR A 25 14.22 10.76 -4.74
CA THR A 25 14.83 9.51 -5.22
C THR A 25 15.41 8.75 -4.04
N PRO A 26 14.71 7.71 -3.51
CA PRO A 26 15.17 6.97 -2.36
C PRO A 26 16.20 5.90 -2.76
N ALA A 27 17.07 5.54 -1.81
CA ALA A 27 17.76 4.26 -1.86
C ALA A 27 16.84 3.16 -1.31
N VAL A 28 16.69 2.05 -2.04
CA VAL A 28 15.78 0.96 -1.66
C VAL A 28 16.46 0.00 -0.70
N ILE A 29 15.78 -0.34 0.39
CA ILE A 29 16.13 -1.44 1.29
C ILE A 29 15.10 -2.55 1.09
N ALA A 30 15.54 -3.67 0.52
CA ALA A 30 14.68 -4.84 0.36
C ALA A 30 14.57 -5.58 1.70
N LEU A 31 13.34 -5.75 2.18
CA LEU A 31 13.02 -6.43 3.44
C LEU A 31 12.04 -7.57 3.21
N GLU A 32 12.14 -8.55 4.07
CA GLU A 32 11.13 -9.58 4.29
C GLU A 32 10.73 -9.55 5.75
N LEU A 33 9.44 -9.32 6.00
CA LEU A 33 8.85 -9.27 7.32
C LEU A 33 7.62 -10.15 7.34
N ASP A 34 7.34 -10.72 8.49
CA ASP A 34 6.02 -11.31 8.73
C ASP A 34 5.01 -10.17 8.93
N GLU A 35 4.10 -10.06 7.97
CA GLU A 35 3.05 -9.04 7.94
C GLU A 35 1.71 -9.61 8.41
N ALA A 36 1.68 -10.80 9.06
CA ALA A 36 0.43 -11.39 9.49
C ALA A 36 -0.33 -10.46 10.47
N PRO A 37 -1.67 -10.32 10.31
CA PRO A 37 -2.48 -9.61 11.28
C PRO A 37 -2.44 -10.27 12.65
N LEU A 38 -2.41 -9.47 13.71
CA LEU A 38 -2.50 -9.96 15.08
C LEU A 38 -3.97 -10.27 15.43
N PRO A 39 -4.23 -11.23 16.35
CA PRO A 39 -5.59 -11.52 16.78
C PRO A 39 -6.33 -10.28 17.28
N GLY A 40 -7.47 -9.95 16.67
CA GLY A 40 -8.28 -8.80 17.07
C GLY A 40 -7.75 -7.43 16.66
N GLU A 41 -6.68 -7.39 15.86
CA GLU A 41 -6.09 -6.13 15.39
C GLU A 41 -7.02 -5.39 14.42
N ALA A 42 -7.33 -4.12 14.71
CA ALA A 42 -8.09 -3.28 13.80
C ALA A 42 -7.30 -2.98 12.52
N PRO A 43 -7.96 -2.86 11.34
CA PRO A 43 -7.27 -2.59 10.09
C PRO A 43 -6.37 -1.35 10.12
N GLU A 44 -6.78 -0.30 10.81
CA GLU A 44 -6.01 0.93 10.98
C GLU A 44 -4.72 0.72 11.80
N ASP A 45 -4.81 -0.08 12.85
CA ASP A 45 -3.66 -0.39 13.71
C ASP A 45 -2.70 -1.33 13.00
N TYR A 46 -3.23 -2.30 12.26
CA TYR A 46 -2.45 -3.17 11.39
C TYR A 46 -1.64 -2.36 10.38
N ALA A 47 -2.29 -1.45 9.62
CA ALA A 47 -1.61 -0.63 8.62
C ALA A 47 -0.47 0.19 9.24
N ARG A 48 -0.73 0.85 10.40
CA ARG A 48 0.27 1.63 11.12
C ARG A 48 1.42 0.78 11.63
N ARG A 49 1.12 -0.37 12.22
CA ARG A 49 2.13 -1.31 12.74
C ARG A 49 3.03 -1.79 11.61
N VAL A 50 2.48 -2.30 10.53
CA VAL A 50 3.27 -2.87 9.43
C VAL A 50 4.14 -1.80 8.76
N ALA A 51 3.62 -0.59 8.54
CA ALA A 51 4.42 0.53 8.00
C ALA A 51 5.59 0.88 8.92
N ARG A 52 5.34 0.96 10.24
CA ARG A 52 6.36 1.22 11.27
C ARG A 52 7.40 0.11 11.33
N ASP A 53 6.98 -1.14 11.34
CA ASP A 53 7.86 -2.30 11.45
C ASP A 53 8.79 -2.38 10.23
N LYS A 54 8.28 -2.10 9.01
CA LYS A 54 9.10 -1.96 7.81
C LYS A 54 10.17 -0.87 7.96
N ALA A 55 9.79 0.31 8.43
CA ALA A 55 10.74 1.41 8.62
C ALA A 55 11.79 1.07 9.69
N LYS A 56 11.40 0.48 10.82
CA LYS A 56 12.31 0.05 11.89
C LYS A 56 13.27 -1.04 11.43
N ALA A 57 12.77 -2.04 10.74
CA ALA A 57 13.60 -3.10 10.19
C ALA A 57 14.61 -2.57 9.16
N GLY A 58 14.17 -1.65 8.28
CA GLY A 58 15.08 -0.98 7.36
C GLY A 58 16.15 -0.16 8.09
N ARG A 59 15.76 0.56 9.16
CA ARG A 59 16.70 1.33 9.97
C ARG A 59 17.75 0.46 10.66
N ALA A 60 17.36 -0.73 11.12
CA ALA A 60 18.25 -1.67 11.80
C ALA A 60 19.34 -2.24 10.86
N LEU A 61 19.15 -2.22 9.55
CA LEU A 61 20.14 -2.65 8.57
C LEU A 61 21.20 -1.57 8.24
N LEU A 62 20.99 -0.34 8.70
CA LEU A 62 21.91 0.76 8.45
C LEU A 62 22.87 0.95 9.62
N PRO A 63 24.09 1.44 9.36
CA PRO A 63 25.03 1.78 10.42
C PRO A 63 24.42 2.75 11.45
N ALA A 64 24.78 2.61 12.71
CA ALA A 64 24.31 3.48 13.80
C ALA A 64 24.59 4.98 13.53
N ALA A 65 25.71 5.29 12.87
CA ALA A 65 26.08 6.64 12.49
C ALA A 65 25.28 7.21 11.29
N CYS A 66 24.47 6.40 10.62
CA CYS A 66 23.64 6.87 9.51
C CYS A 66 22.51 7.75 10.04
N THR A 67 22.44 9.00 9.61
CA THR A 67 21.40 9.97 10.00
C THR A 67 20.26 10.10 8.99
N ILE A 68 20.39 9.42 7.84
CA ILE A 68 19.39 9.46 6.76
C ILE A 68 18.15 8.71 7.20
N PRO A 69 16.95 9.32 7.07
CA PRO A 69 15.72 8.68 7.51
C PRO A 69 15.33 7.48 6.63
N VAL A 70 14.52 6.58 7.21
CA VAL A 70 13.96 5.41 6.54
C VAL A 70 12.45 5.53 6.50
N LEU A 71 11.87 5.46 5.31
CA LEU A 71 10.43 5.43 5.07
C LEU A 71 9.97 3.98 4.93
N GLY A 72 9.01 3.59 5.75
CA GLY A 72 8.22 2.38 5.58
C GLY A 72 6.80 2.74 5.18
N ALA A 73 6.15 1.88 4.41
CA ALA A 73 4.76 2.09 4.04
C ALA A 73 4.02 0.76 3.93
N ASP A 74 2.73 0.80 4.25
CA ASP A 74 1.84 -0.31 4.03
C ASP A 74 0.50 0.15 3.46
N THR A 75 -0.14 -0.71 2.64
CA THR A 75 -1.42 -0.40 2.00
C THR A 75 -2.27 -1.66 1.99
N LEU A 76 -3.47 -1.55 2.53
CA LEU A 76 -4.44 -2.62 2.58
C LEU A 76 -5.81 -2.17 2.08
N VAL A 77 -6.58 -3.13 1.60
CA VAL A 77 -8.00 -2.97 1.25
C VAL A 77 -8.83 -3.61 2.35
N THR A 78 -9.89 -2.94 2.80
CA THR A 78 -10.78 -3.49 3.81
C THR A 78 -12.24 -3.25 3.46
N ILE A 79 -13.08 -4.25 3.74
CA ILE A 79 -14.53 -4.19 3.60
C ILE A 79 -15.17 -5.02 4.71
N ASP A 80 -16.22 -4.50 5.35
CA ASP A 80 -16.91 -5.13 6.48
C ASP A 80 -15.95 -5.57 7.60
N GLY A 81 -14.91 -4.76 7.88
CA GLY A 81 -13.88 -5.07 8.88
C GLY A 81 -12.88 -6.16 8.48
N ARG A 82 -13.00 -6.74 7.27
CA ARG A 82 -12.08 -7.76 6.76
C ARG A 82 -10.95 -7.09 5.97
N ILE A 83 -9.73 -7.51 6.22
CA ILE A 83 -8.55 -7.14 5.43
C ILE A 83 -8.47 -8.07 4.22
N LEU A 84 -8.40 -7.48 3.03
CA LEU A 84 -8.16 -8.19 1.78
C LEU A 84 -6.69 -8.03 1.41
N GLY A 85 -5.94 -9.10 1.55
CA GLY A 85 -4.54 -9.18 1.12
C GLY A 85 -4.39 -9.32 -0.40
N LYS A 86 -3.23 -9.81 -0.82
CA LYS A 86 -3.00 -10.20 -2.22
C LYS A 86 -3.73 -11.51 -2.51
N PRO A 87 -4.36 -11.66 -3.68
CA PRO A 87 -4.99 -12.92 -4.05
C PRO A 87 -3.94 -14.04 -4.19
N ARG A 88 -4.29 -15.22 -3.69
CA ARG A 88 -3.43 -16.40 -3.72
C ARG A 88 -3.48 -17.10 -5.08
N ASP A 89 -4.64 -17.01 -5.74
CA ASP A 89 -4.94 -17.66 -7.01
C ASP A 89 -6.13 -16.97 -7.73
N ALA A 90 -6.51 -17.50 -8.88
CA ALA A 90 -7.61 -16.99 -9.68
C ALA A 90 -8.97 -17.00 -8.94
N ALA A 91 -9.24 -18.06 -8.19
CA ALA A 91 -10.50 -18.21 -7.47
C ALA A 91 -10.61 -17.17 -6.34
N ASP A 92 -9.51 -16.95 -5.61
CA ASP A 92 -9.41 -15.94 -4.55
C ASP A 92 -9.56 -14.52 -5.12
N ALA A 93 -8.92 -14.21 -6.25
CA ALA A 93 -9.03 -12.92 -6.93
C ALA A 93 -10.48 -12.64 -7.38
N VAL A 94 -11.13 -13.61 -8.00
CA VAL A 94 -12.53 -13.50 -8.42
C VAL A 94 -13.44 -13.33 -7.21
N ALA A 95 -13.20 -14.06 -6.11
CA ALA A 95 -13.98 -13.91 -4.87
C ALA A 95 -13.81 -12.51 -4.26
N MET A 96 -12.58 -11.96 -4.23
CA MET A 96 -12.32 -10.59 -3.78
C MET A 96 -13.08 -9.56 -4.64
N LEU A 97 -12.98 -9.64 -5.96
CA LEU A 97 -13.67 -8.73 -6.87
C LEU A 97 -15.21 -8.81 -6.74
N ARG A 98 -15.75 -10.01 -6.54
CA ARG A 98 -17.17 -10.21 -6.28
C ARG A 98 -17.61 -9.56 -4.95
N LEU A 99 -16.80 -9.67 -3.91
CA LEU A 99 -17.05 -9.05 -2.62
C LEU A 99 -17.06 -7.50 -2.72
N LEU A 100 -16.21 -6.94 -3.58
CA LEU A 100 -16.10 -5.49 -3.80
C LEU A 100 -17.11 -4.96 -4.84
N SER A 101 -17.66 -5.83 -5.70
CA SER A 101 -18.56 -5.48 -6.80
C SER A 101 -19.81 -4.73 -6.35
N GLY A 102 -20.06 -3.55 -6.94
CA GLY A 102 -21.23 -2.72 -6.64
C GLY A 102 -21.20 -2.06 -5.25
N ARG A 103 -20.07 -2.10 -4.56
CA ARG A 103 -19.94 -1.64 -3.16
C ARG A 103 -18.83 -0.62 -2.99
N THR A 104 -18.87 0.08 -1.87
CA THR A 104 -17.79 0.95 -1.39
C THR A 104 -16.95 0.19 -0.38
N HIS A 105 -15.64 0.25 -0.55
CA HIS A 105 -14.65 -0.31 0.36
C HIS A 105 -13.63 0.75 0.75
N ARG A 106 -12.83 0.48 1.77
CA ARG A 106 -11.80 1.39 2.25
C ARG A 106 -10.41 0.89 1.84
N VAL A 107 -9.56 1.83 1.49
CA VAL A 107 -8.12 1.61 1.30
C VAL A 107 -7.39 2.41 2.35
N LEU A 108 -6.60 1.74 3.16
CA LEU A 108 -5.82 2.31 4.24
C LEU A 108 -4.34 2.29 3.80
N SER A 109 -3.71 3.45 3.78
CA SER A 109 -2.29 3.57 3.44
C SER A 109 -1.56 4.30 4.55
N ALA A 110 -0.71 3.57 5.28
CA ALA A 110 0.11 4.10 6.34
C ALA A 110 1.54 4.35 5.84
N VAL A 111 2.15 5.41 6.36
CA VAL A 111 3.56 5.74 6.17
C VAL A 111 4.20 6.02 7.51
N ALA A 112 5.41 5.48 7.71
CA ALA A 112 6.22 5.71 8.90
C ALA A 112 7.61 6.18 8.46
N LEU A 113 8.09 7.25 9.07
CA LEU A 113 9.43 7.78 8.86
C LEU A 113 10.23 7.61 10.15
N ILE A 114 11.33 6.87 10.09
CA ILE A 114 12.27 6.69 11.20
C ILE A 114 13.54 7.46 10.90
N GLY A 115 13.72 8.58 11.59
CA GLY A 115 14.89 9.43 11.55
C GLY A 115 15.37 9.76 12.98
N ARG A 116 15.55 11.05 13.28
CA ARG A 116 15.78 11.52 14.65
C ARG A 116 14.58 11.28 15.55
N GLU A 117 13.39 11.37 14.95
CA GLU A 117 12.10 11.09 15.58
C GLU A 117 11.36 10.06 14.74
N GLU A 118 10.44 9.36 15.37
CA GLU A 118 9.47 8.51 14.69
C GLU A 118 8.27 9.36 14.33
N ARG A 119 7.90 9.39 13.05
CA ARG A 119 6.70 10.05 12.54
C ARG A 119 5.84 9.02 11.81
N LEU A 120 4.53 9.13 11.96
CA LEU A 120 3.57 8.19 11.40
C LEU A 120 2.34 8.93 10.90
N ALA A 121 1.85 8.58 9.73
CA ALA A 121 0.58 9.06 9.19
C ALA A 121 -0.22 7.91 8.59
N LEU A 122 -1.54 8.06 8.55
CA LEU A 122 -2.48 7.15 7.94
C LEU A 122 -3.42 7.94 7.03
N SER A 123 -3.48 7.54 5.78
CA SER A 123 -4.47 7.99 4.81
C SER A 123 -5.58 6.96 4.66
N VAL A 124 -6.82 7.42 4.71
CA VAL A 124 -8.00 6.57 4.53
C VAL A 124 -8.74 7.06 3.29
N SER A 125 -8.94 6.16 2.33
CA SER A 125 -9.68 6.45 1.12
C SER A 125 -10.86 5.49 0.95
N GLU A 126 -11.96 5.99 0.40
CA GLU A 126 -13.12 5.20 0.01
C GLU A 126 -13.12 5.04 -1.51
N VAL A 127 -13.25 3.80 -1.96
CA VAL A 127 -13.34 3.46 -3.38
C VAL A 127 -14.65 2.74 -3.63
N SER A 128 -15.48 3.27 -4.52
CA SER A 128 -16.75 2.67 -4.91
C SER A 128 -16.63 1.99 -6.27
N PHE A 129 -16.94 0.70 -6.31
CA PHE A 129 -16.97 -0.05 -7.56
C PHE A 129 -18.37 -0.05 -8.18
N ARG A 130 -18.40 -0.08 -9.52
CA ARG A 130 -19.60 -0.53 -10.26
C ARG A 130 -19.79 -2.03 -10.09
N ALA A 131 -20.93 -2.54 -10.52
CA ALA A 131 -21.13 -3.98 -10.61
C ALA A 131 -20.09 -4.60 -11.58
N ILE A 132 -19.51 -5.74 -11.16
CA ILE A 132 -18.49 -6.51 -11.89
C ILE A 132 -19.05 -7.91 -12.10
N GLY A 133 -19.17 -8.34 -13.36
CA GLY A 133 -19.61 -9.69 -13.70
C GLY A 133 -18.48 -10.72 -13.53
N GLU A 134 -18.84 -11.99 -13.36
CA GLU A 134 -17.87 -13.07 -13.16
C GLU A 134 -16.90 -13.22 -14.33
N ARG A 135 -17.41 -13.15 -15.57
CA ARG A 135 -16.58 -13.20 -16.78
C ARG A 135 -15.56 -12.08 -16.80
N GLU A 136 -15.94 -10.89 -16.38
CA GLU A 136 -15.08 -9.71 -16.32
C GLU A 136 -14.00 -9.86 -15.24
N ALA A 137 -14.35 -10.38 -14.07
CA ALA A 137 -13.41 -10.68 -13.00
C ALA A 137 -12.37 -11.72 -13.43
N CYS A 138 -12.79 -12.79 -14.14
CA CYS A 138 -11.91 -13.79 -14.69
C CYS A 138 -10.97 -13.20 -15.77
N ALA A 139 -11.50 -12.38 -16.66
CA ALA A 139 -10.70 -11.72 -17.71
C ALA A 139 -9.66 -10.76 -17.10
N TYR A 140 -10.03 -10.05 -16.05
CA TYR A 140 -9.11 -9.17 -15.33
C TYR A 140 -7.99 -9.95 -14.62
N TRP A 141 -8.30 -11.09 -14.00
CA TRP A 141 -7.25 -11.96 -13.46
C TRP A 141 -6.27 -12.43 -14.54
N ALA A 142 -6.79 -12.83 -15.71
CA ALA A 142 -5.98 -13.30 -16.82
C ALA A 142 -4.99 -12.25 -17.36
N SER A 143 -5.21 -10.95 -17.09
CA SER A 143 -4.26 -9.88 -17.43
C SER A 143 -2.98 -9.92 -16.60
N GLY A 144 -2.96 -10.64 -15.48
CA GLY A 144 -1.85 -10.68 -14.52
C GLY A 144 -1.78 -9.46 -13.58
N GLU A 145 -2.55 -8.39 -13.86
CA GLU A 145 -2.51 -7.15 -13.05
C GLU A 145 -2.89 -7.35 -11.57
N PRO A 146 -3.88 -8.19 -11.22
CA PRO A 146 -4.32 -8.38 -9.84
C PRO A 146 -3.31 -9.04 -8.91
N ALA A 147 -2.40 -9.87 -9.43
CA ALA A 147 -1.69 -10.88 -8.68
C ALA A 147 -0.87 -10.36 -7.48
N ASP A 148 -0.34 -9.15 -7.55
CA ASP A 148 0.50 -8.54 -6.51
C ASP A 148 -0.19 -7.38 -5.78
N LYS A 149 -1.52 -7.24 -5.90
CA LYS A 149 -2.29 -6.12 -5.38
C LYS A 149 -3.19 -6.52 -4.22
N ALA A 150 -3.17 -5.74 -3.15
CA ALA A 150 -4.15 -5.86 -2.08
C ALA A 150 -5.57 -5.67 -2.63
N GLY A 151 -6.51 -6.54 -2.26
CA GLY A 151 -7.88 -6.53 -2.77
C GLY A 151 -8.00 -6.94 -4.24
N GLY A 152 -6.92 -7.37 -4.88
CA GLY A 152 -6.92 -7.92 -6.24
C GLY A 152 -7.21 -6.88 -7.33
N TYR A 153 -6.84 -5.59 -7.17
CA TYR A 153 -6.98 -4.60 -8.24
C TYR A 153 -5.93 -3.49 -8.18
N ALA A 154 -5.71 -2.81 -9.31
CA ALA A 154 -4.88 -1.63 -9.43
C ALA A 154 -5.68 -0.44 -9.99
N ILE A 155 -5.82 0.65 -9.19
CA ILE A 155 -6.57 1.83 -9.61
C ILE A 155 -5.93 2.57 -10.80
N GLN A 156 -4.62 2.44 -10.99
CA GLN A 156 -3.87 3.06 -12.07
C GLN A 156 -3.79 2.21 -13.35
N GLY A 157 -4.37 1.01 -13.35
CA GLY A 157 -4.36 0.09 -14.48
C GLY A 157 -5.77 -0.23 -14.98
N LEU A 158 -5.95 -1.46 -15.48
CA LEU A 158 -7.25 -1.95 -15.95
C LEU A 158 -8.32 -1.96 -14.84
N GLY A 159 -7.91 -2.11 -13.57
CA GLY A 159 -8.81 -2.05 -12.43
C GLY A 159 -9.52 -0.70 -12.28
N ALA A 160 -9.02 0.38 -12.92
CA ALA A 160 -9.69 1.67 -12.99
C ALA A 160 -11.09 1.57 -13.65
N LEU A 161 -11.31 0.61 -14.55
CA LEU A 161 -12.60 0.38 -15.20
C LEU A 161 -13.72 -0.02 -14.22
N PHE A 162 -13.37 -0.50 -13.04
CA PHE A 162 -14.31 -0.87 -11.98
C PHE A 162 -14.66 0.32 -11.07
N VAL A 163 -13.78 1.31 -10.98
CA VAL A 163 -13.91 2.44 -10.06
C VAL A 163 -14.94 3.45 -10.59
N ARG A 164 -16.03 3.61 -9.84
CA ARG A 164 -17.05 4.64 -10.10
C ARG A 164 -16.71 5.95 -9.39
N GLU A 165 -16.19 5.86 -8.18
CA GLU A 165 -15.89 7.01 -7.33
C GLU A 165 -14.70 6.71 -6.43
N LEU A 166 -13.87 7.73 -6.19
CA LEU A 166 -12.82 7.74 -5.19
C LEU A 166 -13.00 8.98 -4.30
N ARG A 167 -13.03 8.78 -2.99
CA ARG A 167 -12.95 9.84 -1.99
C ARG A 167 -11.70 9.65 -1.15
N GLY A 168 -10.77 10.59 -1.21
CA GLY A 168 -9.50 10.53 -0.49
C GLY A 168 -8.28 10.63 -1.40
N SER A 169 -7.21 9.92 -1.05
CA SER A 169 -5.91 10.00 -1.71
C SER A 169 -5.78 8.99 -2.85
N TYR A 170 -5.72 9.45 -4.10
CA TYR A 170 -5.42 8.58 -5.25
C TYR A 170 -4.06 7.90 -5.12
N SER A 171 -3.02 8.67 -4.75
CA SER A 171 -1.68 8.12 -4.53
C SER A 171 -1.63 7.15 -3.35
N GLY A 172 -2.47 7.37 -2.32
CA GLY A 172 -2.65 6.44 -1.22
C GLY A 172 -3.21 5.10 -1.70
N VAL A 173 -4.24 5.11 -2.57
CA VAL A 173 -4.79 3.88 -3.15
C VAL A 173 -3.78 3.18 -4.07
N MET A 174 -2.92 3.92 -4.77
CA MET A 174 -1.80 3.35 -5.53
C MET A 174 -0.73 2.69 -4.66
N GLY A 175 -0.60 3.11 -3.37
CA GLY A 175 0.32 2.48 -2.44
C GLY A 175 1.21 3.40 -1.60
N LEU A 176 1.14 4.74 -1.80
CA LEU A 176 1.86 5.73 -1.00
C LEU A 176 1.10 7.06 -0.98
N PRO A 177 0.56 7.50 0.16
CA PRO A 177 -0.17 8.76 0.26
C PRO A 177 0.82 9.93 0.24
N LEU A 178 0.96 10.59 -0.93
CA LEU A 178 2.01 11.60 -1.17
C LEU A 178 1.84 12.84 -0.30
N PHE A 179 0.60 13.27 -0.02
CA PHE A 179 0.36 14.42 0.85
C PHE A 179 0.92 14.18 2.26
N GLU A 180 0.53 13.08 2.89
CA GLU A 180 0.98 12.68 4.22
C GLU A 180 2.48 12.39 4.22
N THR A 181 2.99 11.76 3.16
CA THR A 181 4.43 11.49 3.01
C THR A 181 5.24 12.79 2.97
N ALA A 182 4.80 13.78 2.20
CA ALA A 182 5.48 15.08 2.11
C ALA A 182 5.49 15.85 3.46
N GLN A 183 4.45 15.67 4.29
CA GLN A 183 4.42 16.27 5.63
C GLN A 183 5.37 15.59 6.62
N LEU A 184 5.75 14.33 6.38
CA LEU A 184 6.70 13.62 7.23
C LEU A 184 8.15 13.91 6.85
N LEU A 185 8.43 14.24 5.59
CA LEU A 185 9.77 14.53 5.08
C LEU A 185 10.26 15.92 5.50
#